data_22f7091f7d40a6aeca2e426b544e6183
#
_entry.id   22f7091f7d40a6aeca2e426b544e6183
#
_cell.length_a   1.000
_cell.length_b   1.000
_cell.length_c   1.000
_cell.angle_alpha   90.00
_cell.angle_beta   90.00
_cell.angle_gamma   90.00
#
_symmetry.space_group_name_H-M   'P 1'
#
loop_
_entity.id
_entity.type
_entity.pdbx_description
1 polymer ?
#
loop_
_entity_poly.entity_id
_entity_poly.type
_entity_poly.pdbx_seq_one_letter_code
_entity_poly.pdbx_strand_id
1 'polypeptide(L)'
;TEKEEIPIVKTGELKILGRHNHENVMAAAAMAYYAGVSVESIHKSVCEFVAVPHRIEYVTEKNGVAYYNDSKGTNPDAAIKGIQAMNRPTLLIGGGYDKESSYDEWIESFDGKVRYLVLIGQTKEKIKAAAERLGFTDIILCEDLKEAVQICAEKANPGDAVLLSPACASWGQFDNYEQRGDMFKEYVKAL
;
A
#
# COMPACT_ATOMS: atom_id res chain seq x y z
N THR A 1 4.42 25.24 -33.79
CA THR A 1 5.62 24.75 -33.09
C THR A 1 5.42 23.29 -32.85
N GLU A 2 6.22 22.42 -33.49
CA GLU A 2 6.29 21.01 -33.20
C GLU A 2 6.63 20.87 -31.68
N LYS A 3 5.77 20.15 -30.96
CA LYS A 3 6.04 19.83 -29.56
C LYS A 3 7.09 18.71 -29.58
N GLU A 4 8.32 19.02 -29.23
CA GLU A 4 9.37 18.04 -29.04
C GLU A 4 9.02 17.20 -27.78
N GLU A 5 8.83 15.89 -27.95
CA GLU A 5 8.65 14.97 -26.86
C GLU A 5 10.01 14.51 -26.36
N ILE A 6 10.29 14.73 -25.09
CA ILE A 6 11.55 14.30 -24.45
C ILE A 6 11.23 13.11 -23.54
N PRO A 7 11.52 11.86 -23.97
CA PRO A 7 11.32 10.69 -23.14
C PRO A 7 12.34 10.70 -21.99
N ILE A 8 11.85 10.60 -20.74
CA ILE A 8 12.70 10.59 -19.55
C ILE A 8 12.85 9.17 -18.98
N VAL A 9 11.75 8.45 -18.76
CA VAL A 9 11.74 7.12 -18.13
C VAL A 9 10.50 6.34 -18.53
N LYS A 10 10.63 5.02 -18.65
CA LYS A 10 9.45 4.14 -18.79
C LYS A 10 8.95 3.75 -17.40
N THR A 11 7.63 3.66 -17.23
CA THR A 11 7.03 3.31 -15.93
C THR A 11 7.53 1.97 -15.36
N GLY A 12 7.88 1.00 -16.22
CA GLY A 12 8.43 -0.30 -15.81
C GLY A 12 9.86 -0.24 -15.26
N GLU A 13 10.56 0.89 -15.41
CA GLU A 13 11.93 1.09 -14.87
C GLU A 13 11.88 1.68 -13.44
N LEU A 14 10.69 2.16 -13.00
CA LEU A 14 10.51 2.76 -11.69
C LEU A 14 10.35 1.66 -10.62
N LYS A 15 10.99 1.86 -9.48
CA LYS A 15 10.89 0.96 -8.31
C LYS A 15 9.68 1.24 -7.42
N ILE A 16 8.94 2.31 -7.70
CA ILE A 16 7.74 2.73 -6.95
C ILE A 16 6.48 2.37 -7.71
N LEU A 17 5.44 1.96 -6.96
CA LEU A 17 4.18 1.53 -7.52
C LEU A 17 3.11 2.63 -7.46
N GLY A 18 2.15 2.53 -8.37
CA GLY A 18 0.94 3.32 -8.37
C GLY A 18 1.00 4.57 -9.25
N ARG A 19 -0.12 4.81 -9.94
CA ARG A 19 -0.27 5.93 -10.88
C ARG A 19 0.06 7.29 -10.23
N HIS A 20 -0.38 7.51 -9.00
CA HIS A 20 -0.10 8.76 -8.27
C HIS A 20 1.40 9.00 -8.06
N ASN A 21 2.20 7.91 -7.86
CA ASN A 21 3.66 8.03 -7.77
C ASN A 21 4.29 8.33 -9.14
N HIS A 22 3.75 7.76 -10.22
CA HIS A 22 4.20 8.13 -11.58
C HIS A 22 3.90 9.61 -11.88
N GLU A 23 2.75 10.13 -11.46
CA GLU A 23 2.40 11.55 -11.56
C GLU A 23 3.37 12.43 -10.76
N ASN A 24 3.76 12.01 -9.55
CA ASN A 24 4.79 12.69 -8.74
C ASN A 24 6.16 12.69 -9.44
N VAL A 25 6.56 11.57 -10.04
CA VAL A 25 7.81 11.48 -10.83
C VAL A 25 7.76 12.42 -12.03
N MET A 26 6.66 12.46 -12.76
CA MET A 26 6.51 13.38 -13.89
C MET A 26 6.65 14.84 -13.45
N ALA A 27 6.01 15.23 -12.35
CA ALA A 27 6.11 16.59 -11.82
C ALA A 27 7.53 16.92 -11.38
N ALA A 28 8.19 16.02 -10.65
CA ALA A 28 9.57 16.20 -10.20
C ALA A 28 10.55 16.28 -11.37
N ALA A 29 10.39 15.40 -12.37
CA ALA A 29 11.21 15.39 -13.58
C ALA A 29 11.06 16.68 -14.40
N ALA A 30 9.82 17.18 -14.56
CA ALA A 30 9.57 18.45 -15.22
C ALA A 30 10.23 19.62 -14.50
N MET A 31 10.07 19.70 -13.18
CA MET A 31 10.72 20.75 -12.37
C MET A 31 12.25 20.70 -12.49
N ALA A 32 12.86 19.52 -12.41
CA ALA A 32 14.30 19.34 -12.53
C ALA A 32 14.80 19.74 -13.93
N TYR A 33 14.07 19.35 -14.99
CA TYR A 33 14.39 19.70 -16.36
C TYR A 33 14.40 21.22 -16.58
N TYR A 34 13.34 21.92 -16.14
CA TYR A 34 13.28 23.38 -16.23
C TYR A 34 14.29 24.10 -15.32
N ALA A 35 14.79 23.44 -14.29
CA ALA A 35 15.90 23.94 -13.47
C ALA A 35 17.29 23.70 -14.10
N GLY A 36 17.35 23.10 -15.31
CA GLY A 36 18.58 22.88 -16.07
C GLY A 36 19.31 21.57 -15.75
N VAL A 37 18.67 20.63 -15.06
CA VAL A 37 19.25 19.30 -14.83
C VAL A 37 19.17 18.46 -16.11
N SER A 38 20.25 17.75 -16.46
CA SER A 38 20.27 16.92 -17.65
C SER A 38 19.28 15.76 -17.60
N VAL A 39 18.68 15.39 -18.73
CA VAL A 39 17.75 14.25 -18.85
C VAL A 39 18.36 12.96 -18.31
N GLU A 40 19.64 12.71 -18.58
CA GLU A 40 20.36 11.55 -18.08
C GLU A 40 20.43 11.50 -16.54
N SER A 41 20.71 12.63 -15.89
CA SER A 41 20.73 12.72 -14.43
C SER A 41 19.34 12.54 -13.83
N ILE A 42 18.30 13.09 -14.48
CA ILE A 42 16.90 12.89 -14.06
C ILE A 42 16.53 11.42 -14.17
N HIS A 43 16.76 10.78 -15.33
CA HIS A 43 16.49 9.38 -15.56
C HIS A 43 17.14 8.50 -14.47
N LYS A 44 18.45 8.67 -14.25
CA LYS A 44 19.19 7.93 -13.22
C LYS A 44 18.53 8.08 -11.85
N SER A 45 18.26 9.31 -11.44
CA SER A 45 17.69 9.61 -10.11
C SER A 45 16.31 8.99 -9.91
N VAL A 46 15.41 9.04 -10.91
CA VAL A 46 14.07 8.48 -10.78
C VAL A 46 14.06 6.96 -10.83
N CYS A 47 14.98 6.33 -11.56
CA CYS A 47 15.14 4.87 -11.58
C CYS A 47 15.77 4.31 -10.29
N GLU A 48 16.61 5.09 -9.62
CA GLU A 48 17.21 4.72 -8.34
C GLU A 48 16.30 5.00 -7.14
N PHE A 49 15.32 5.89 -7.30
CA PHE A 49 14.42 6.30 -6.22
C PHE A 49 13.60 5.11 -5.71
N VAL A 50 13.60 4.93 -4.39
CA VAL A 50 12.77 3.94 -3.69
C VAL A 50 11.64 4.63 -2.93
N ALA A 51 10.58 3.90 -2.62
CA ALA A 51 9.46 4.45 -1.87
C ALA A 51 9.90 5.01 -0.51
N VAL A 52 9.25 6.10 -0.09
CA VAL A 52 9.41 6.64 1.25
C VAL A 52 8.95 5.59 2.26
N PRO A 53 9.67 5.38 3.38
CA PRO A 53 9.26 4.42 4.41
C PRO A 53 7.79 4.55 4.79
N HIS A 54 7.13 3.42 4.99
CA HIS A 54 5.71 3.28 5.34
C HIS A 54 4.69 3.79 4.29
N ARG A 55 5.12 4.09 3.06
CA ARG A 55 4.22 4.50 1.98
C ARG A 55 4.41 3.56 0.78
N ILE A 56 3.58 2.52 0.71
CA ILE A 56 3.64 1.44 -0.30
C ILE A 56 5.10 0.93 -0.46
N GLU A 57 5.80 0.89 0.68
CA GLU A 57 7.19 0.47 0.79
C GLU A 57 7.29 -1.03 0.51
N TYR A 58 8.05 -1.44 -0.51
CA TYR A 58 8.37 -2.85 -0.71
C TYR A 58 9.28 -3.32 0.42
N VAL A 59 8.86 -4.37 1.12
CA VAL A 59 9.59 -4.94 2.26
C VAL A 59 10.48 -6.09 1.82
N THR A 60 9.89 -7.11 1.21
CA THR A 60 10.57 -8.31 0.72
C THR A 60 9.59 -9.18 -0.08
N GLU A 61 10.13 -10.24 -0.70
CA GLU A 61 9.32 -11.34 -1.23
C GLU A 61 9.72 -12.65 -0.53
N LYS A 62 8.75 -13.41 -0.05
CA LYS A 62 8.94 -14.73 0.55
C LYS A 62 7.99 -15.73 -0.09
N ASN A 63 8.51 -16.88 -0.51
CA ASN A 63 7.73 -17.94 -1.15
C ASN A 63 6.90 -17.46 -2.37
N GLY A 64 7.42 -16.47 -3.12
CA GLY A 64 6.72 -15.85 -4.25
C GLY A 64 5.62 -14.85 -3.86
N VAL A 65 5.48 -14.50 -2.58
CA VAL A 65 4.53 -13.50 -2.06
C VAL A 65 5.29 -12.22 -1.75
N ALA A 66 4.85 -11.09 -2.34
CA ALA A 66 5.45 -9.78 -2.11
C ALA A 66 4.78 -9.07 -0.94
N TYR A 67 5.55 -8.46 -0.05
CA TYR A 67 5.05 -7.74 1.13
C TYR A 67 5.28 -6.25 1.00
N TYR A 68 4.21 -5.46 1.22
CA TYR A 68 4.24 -4.00 1.13
C TYR A 68 3.73 -3.35 2.41
N ASN A 69 4.47 -2.32 2.85
CA ASN A 69 4.14 -1.53 4.04
C ASN A 69 3.62 -0.16 3.62
N ASP A 70 2.32 0.04 3.79
CA ASP A 70 1.64 1.33 3.63
C ASP A 70 0.99 1.77 4.95
N SER A 71 1.71 1.59 6.06
CA SER A 71 1.21 1.95 7.40
C SER A 71 0.82 3.43 7.52
N LYS A 72 1.34 4.29 6.64
CA LYS A 72 0.95 5.70 6.53
C LYS A 72 -0.45 5.92 5.93
N GLY A 73 -1.08 4.89 5.38
CA GLY A 73 -2.49 4.86 4.96
C GLY A 73 -3.44 4.90 6.15
N THR A 74 -3.44 6.00 6.93
CA THR A 74 -4.15 6.17 8.20
C THR A 74 -5.59 6.66 8.06
N ASN A 75 -6.10 6.70 6.86
CA ASN A 75 -7.48 7.04 6.51
C ASN A 75 -7.90 6.33 5.21
N PRO A 76 -9.22 6.24 4.90
CA PRO A 76 -9.72 5.56 3.72
C PRO A 76 -9.14 6.08 2.40
N ASP A 77 -9.05 7.40 2.20
CA ASP A 77 -8.55 8.01 0.96
C ASP A 77 -7.11 7.59 0.64
N ALA A 78 -6.26 7.57 1.67
CA ALA A 78 -4.88 7.13 1.51
C ALA A 78 -4.80 5.63 1.20
N ALA A 79 -5.60 4.80 1.89
CA ALA A 79 -5.63 3.35 1.69
C ALA A 79 -6.20 2.95 0.32
N ILE A 80 -7.14 3.70 -0.25
CA ILE A 80 -7.60 3.55 -1.63
C ILE A 80 -6.40 3.63 -2.60
N LYS A 81 -5.51 4.60 -2.42
CA LYS A 81 -4.30 4.73 -3.26
C LYS A 81 -3.36 3.56 -3.10
N GLY A 82 -3.24 3.01 -1.88
CA GLY A 82 -2.49 1.78 -1.61
C GLY A 82 -3.00 0.60 -2.43
N ILE A 83 -4.31 0.34 -2.38
CA ILE A 83 -4.94 -0.75 -3.16
C ILE A 83 -4.81 -0.53 -4.66
N GLN A 84 -5.09 0.69 -5.14
CA GLN A 84 -4.99 1.03 -6.55
C GLN A 84 -3.58 0.82 -7.12
N ALA A 85 -2.55 0.96 -6.29
CA ALA A 85 -1.16 0.74 -6.69
C ALA A 85 -0.80 -0.74 -6.85
N MET A 86 -1.57 -1.67 -6.25
CA MET A 86 -1.28 -3.09 -6.34
C MET A 86 -1.54 -3.63 -7.75
N ASN A 87 -0.60 -4.43 -8.22
CA ASN A 87 -0.61 -5.10 -9.53
C ASN A 87 -0.67 -6.64 -9.42
N ARG A 88 -0.87 -7.16 -8.20
CA ARG A 88 -1.03 -8.59 -7.88
C ARG A 88 -2.32 -8.78 -7.09
N PRO A 89 -2.93 -9.98 -7.08
CA PRO A 89 -3.97 -10.31 -6.11
C PRO A 89 -3.45 -10.06 -4.70
N THR A 90 -4.24 -9.39 -3.84
CA THR A 90 -3.74 -8.81 -2.61
C THR A 90 -4.49 -9.32 -1.39
N LEU A 91 -3.75 -9.71 -0.34
CA LEU A 91 -4.27 -9.87 1.01
C LEU A 91 -4.04 -8.55 1.75
N LEU A 92 -5.12 -7.90 2.15
CA LEU A 92 -5.11 -6.54 2.69
C LEU A 92 -5.27 -6.57 4.21
N ILE A 93 -4.27 -6.06 4.94
CA ILE A 93 -4.37 -5.86 6.39
C ILE A 93 -4.90 -4.46 6.63
N GLY A 94 -6.09 -4.39 7.26
CA GLY A 94 -6.82 -3.16 7.56
C GLY A 94 -7.23 -3.04 9.02
N GLY A 95 -7.77 -1.86 9.37
CA GLY A 95 -8.29 -1.59 10.72
C GLY A 95 -7.29 -0.88 11.65
N GLY A 96 -7.79 -0.52 12.82
CA GLY A 96 -7.05 0.24 13.83
C GLY A 96 -8.01 1.06 14.70
N TYR A 97 -7.64 2.31 14.99
CA TYR A 97 -8.44 3.24 15.79
C TYR A 97 -9.54 3.90 14.97
N ASP A 98 -10.77 4.01 15.54
CA ASP A 98 -11.91 4.62 14.85
C ASP A 98 -11.87 6.15 14.93
N LYS A 99 -11.78 6.79 13.77
CA LYS A 99 -11.96 8.24 13.60
C LYS A 99 -13.34 8.60 13.07
N GLU A 100 -14.32 7.72 13.26
CA GLU A 100 -15.69 7.86 12.77
C GLU A 100 -15.80 7.93 11.23
N SER A 101 -14.81 7.35 10.53
CA SER A 101 -14.79 7.32 9.07
C SER A 101 -15.82 6.34 8.51
N SER A 102 -16.33 6.62 7.29
CA SER A 102 -16.95 5.62 6.43
C SER A 102 -15.85 4.81 5.72
N TYR A 103 -16.10 3.53 5.49
CA TYR A 103 -15.20 2.63 4.79
C TYR A 103 -15.75 2.17 3.44
N ASP A 104 -16.91 2.67 3.03
CA ASP A 104 -17.63 2.21 1.85
C ASP A 104 -16.82 2.41 0.57
N GLU A 105 -16.34 3.61 0.30
CA GLU A 105 -15.52 3.91 -0.88
C GLU A 105 -14.21 3.12 -0.90
N TRP A 106 -13.62 2.87 0.28
CA TRP A 106 -12.42 2.06 0.38
C TRP A 106 -12.68 0.60 -0.02
N ILE A 107 -13.78 0.02 0.46
CA ILE A 107 -14.20 -1.35 0.11
C ILE A 107 -14.58 -1.45 -1.37
N GLU A 108 -15.32 -0.49 -1.90
CA GLU A 108 -15.66 -0.42 -3.33
C GLU A 108 -14.41 -0.34 -4.22
N SER A 109 -13.33 0.28 -3.72
CA SER A 109 -12.06 0.39 -4.45
C SER A 109 -11.27 -0.91 -4.58
N PHE A 110 -11.73 -2.02 -3.96
CA PHE A 110 -11.06 -3.32 -4.06
C PHE A 110 -11.03 -3.86 -5.48
N ASP A 111 -12.06 -3.60 -6.27
CA ASP A 111 -12.12 -3.86 -7.72
C ASP A 111 -11.54 -5.24 -8.13
N GLY A 112 -11.90 -6.28 -7.37
CA GLY A 112 -11.42 -7.64 -7.58
C GLY A 112 -9.95 -7.90 -7.25
N LYS A 113 -9.20 -6.91 -6.81
CA LYS A 113 -7.77 -7.06 -6.45
C LYS A 113 -7.59 -7.68 -5.05
N VAL A 114 -8.47 -7.37 -4.11
CA VAL A 114 -8.38 -7.87 -2.74
C VAL A 114 -9.00 -9.26 -2.67
N ARG A 115 -8.19 -10.26 -2.28
CA ARG A 115 -8.62 -11.65 -2.09
C ARG A 115 -9.11 -11.90 -0.67
N TYR A 116 -8.42 -11.35 0.31
CA TYR A 116 -8.78 -11.42 1.73
C TYR A 116 -8.60 -10.05 2.37
N LEU A 117 -9.58 -9.66 3.18
CA LEU A 117 -9.52 -8.51 4.07
C LEU A 117 -9.26 -9.02 5.49
N VAL A 118 -8.04 -8.77 6.00
CA VAL A 118 -7.60 -9.19 7.33
C VAL A 118 -7.64 -8.00 8.25
N LEU A 119 -8.49 -8.04 9.28
CA LEU A 119 -8.85 -6.88 10.09
C LEU A 119 -8.34 -6.98 11.52
N ILE A 120 -7.75 -5.89 12.01
CA ILE A 120 -7.25 -5.74 13.37
C ILE A 120 -7.85 -4.50 14.04
N GLY A 121 -7.71 -4.42 15.37
CA GLY A 121 -8.01 -3.23 16.16
C GLY A 121 -9.49 -2.94 16.35
N GLN A 122 -9.76 -1.75 16.85
CA GLN A 122 -11.10 -1.32 17.30
C GLN A 122 -12.14 -1.33 16.18
N THR A 123 -11.73 -1.04 14.95
CA THR A 123 -12.65 -0.89 13.81
C THR A 123 -13.00 -2.21 13.10
N LYS A 124 -12.43 -3.34 13.53
CA LYS A 124 -12.56 -4.62 12.83
C LYS A 124 -14.01 -5.03 12.53
N GLU A 125 -14.91 -4.92 13.51
CA GLU A 125 -16.32 -5.27 13.34
C GLU A 125 -17.09 -4.25 12.47
N LYS A 126 -16.79 -2.97 12.61
CA LYS A 126 -17.40 -1.89 11.80
C LYS A 126 -17.04 -2.04 10.32
N ILE A 127 -15.76 -2.31 10.02
CA ILE A 127 -15.29 -2.53 8.64
C ILE A 127 -15.87 -3.82 8.08
N LYS A 128 -15.91 -4.90 8.86
CA LYS A 128 -16.53 -6.17 8.46
C LYS A 128 -17.99 -5.96 8.06
N ALA A 129 -18.79 -5.30 8.89
CA ALA A 129 -20.18 -5.03 8.60
C ALA A 129 -20.38 -4.20 7.32
N ALA A 130 -19.52 -3.21 7.07
CA ALA A 130 -19.54 -2.43 5.83
C ALA A 130 -19.18 -3.30 4.61
N ALA A 131 -18.16 -4.16 4.73
CA ALA A 131 -17.71 -5.03 3.65
C ALA A 131 -18.79 -6.07 3.28
N GLU A 132 -19.38 -6.74 4.27
CA GLU A 132 -20.48 -7.70 4.05
C GLU A 132 -21.70 -7.03 3.38
N ARG A 133 -22.07 -5.82 3.79
CA ARG A 133 -23.15 -5.02 3.19
C ARG A 133 -22.89 -4.71 1.71
N LEU A 134 -21.61 -4.51 1.34
CA LEU A 134 -21.17 -4.24 -0.03
C LEU A 134 -20.83 -5.52 -0.82
N GLY A 135 -21.10 -6.70 -0.23
CA GLY A 135 -20.94 -7.99 -0.90
C GLY A 135 -19.53 -8.60 -0.84
N PHE A 136 -18.62 -8.03 -0.04
CA PHE A 136 -17.30 -8.62 0.18
C PHE A 136 -17.30 -9.47 1.46
N THR A 137 -17.02 -10.79 1.32
CA THR A 137 -17.19 -11.76 2.40
C THR A 137 -15.90 -12.50 2.81
N ASP A 138 -14.82 -12.39 2.03
CA ASP A 138 -13.54 -13.00 2.36
C ASP A 138 -12.81 -12.20 3.43
N ILE A 139 -13.33 -12.25 4.67
CA ILE A 139 -12.91 -11.42 5.79
C ILE A 139 -12.38 -12.31 6.92
N ILE A 140 -11.24 -11.92 7.50
CA ILE A 140 -10.64 -12.59 8.64
C ILE A 140 -10.41 -11.55 9.74
N LEU A 141 -10.88 -11.83 10.96
CA LEU A 141 -10.64 -10.98 12.12
C LEU A 141 -9.47 -11.54 12.93
N CYS A 142 -8.52 -10.68 13.26
CA CYS A 142 -7.33 -11.00 14.05
C CYS A 142 -7.28 -10.17 15.31
N GLU A 143 -6.57 -10.67 16.32
CA GLU A 143 -6.38 -9.95 17.57
C GLU A 143 -5.31 -8.87 17.44
N ASP A 144 -4.23 -9.18 16.73
CA ASP A 144 -3.10 -8.26 16.56
C ASP A 144 -2.47 -8.32 15.15
N LEU A 145 -1.49 -7.45 14.92
CA LEU A 145 -0.78 -7.36 13.64
C LEU A 145 0.09 -8.60 13.37
N LYS A 146 0.62 -9.24 14.40
CA LYS A 146 1.46 -10.43 14.26
C LYS A 146 0.64 -11.60 13.71
N GLU A 147 -0.52 -11.84 14.30
CA GLU A 147 -1.47 -12.85 13.84
C GLU A 147 -1.93 -12.54 12.40
N ALA A 148 -2.25 -11.27 12.10
CA ALA A 148 -2.64 -10.87 10.75
C ALA A 148 -1.56 -11.17 9.70
N VAL A 149 -0.28 -10.93 10.01
CA VAL A 149 0.84 -11.25 9.11
C VAL A 149 0.97 -12.76 8.91
N GLN A 150 0.84 -13.57 9.98
CA GLN A 150 0.91 -15.02 9.90
C GLN A 150 -0.22 -15.60 9.04
N ILE A 151 -1.45 -15.16 9.29
CA ILE A 151 -2.63 -15.59 8.51
C ILE A 151 -2.48 -15.18 7.03
N CYS A 152 -1.98 -13.97 6.74
CA CYS A 152 -1.69 -13.58 5.37
C CYS A 152 -0.66 -14.52 4.72
N ALA A 153 0.41 -14.87 5.44
CA ALA A 153 1.43 -15.78 4.91
C ALA A 153 0.88 -17.19 4.62
N GLU A 154 -0.03 -17.70 5.47
CA GLU A 154 -0.67 -19.01 5.29
C GLU A 154 -1.68 -19.05 4.14
N LYS A 155 -2.39 -17.94 3.91
CA LYS A 155 -3.47 -17.83 2.91
C LYS A 155 -2.98 -17.37 1.53
N ALA A 156 -1.81 -16.75 1.45
CA ALA A 156 -1.27 -16.24 0.21
C ALA A 156 -0.73 -17.36 -0.68
N ASN A 157 -0.94 -17.20 -1.99
CA ASN A 157 -0.35 -18.08 -3.01
C ASN A 157 0.88 -17.37 -3.64
N PRO A 158 1.84 -18.13 -4.20
CA PRO A 158 2.87 -17.54 -5.05
C PRO A 158 2.25 -16.64 -6.13
N GLY A 159 2.75 -15.41 -6.26
CA GLY A 159 2.20 -14.39 -7.15
C GLY A 159 1.30 -13.37 -6.46
N ASP A 160 0.86 -13.62 -5.23
CA ASP A 160 0.07 -12.66 -4.44
C ASP A 160 0.96 -11.55 -3.84
N ALA A 161 0.27 -10.55 -3.30
CA ALA A 161 0.86 -9.52 -2.43
C ALA A 161 0.17 -9.49 -1.07
N VAL A 162 0.91 -9.15 -0.02
CA VAL A 162 0.37 -8.77 1.29
C VAL A 162 0.61 -7.28 1.47
N LEU A 163 -0.45 -6.52 1.67
CA LEU A 163 -0.40 -5.07 1.85
C LEU A 163 -0.91 -4.68 3.24
N LEU A 164 -0.06 -4.05 4.05
CA LEU A 164 -0.51 -3.30 5.22
C LEU A 164 -0.94 -1.91 4.75
N SER A 165 -2.24 -1.66 4.60
CA SER A 165 -2.82 -0.33 4.29
C SER A 165 -4.10 -0.14 5.09
N PRO A 166 -3.96 0.32 6.35
CA PRO A 166 -4.95 0.11 7.40
C PRO A 166 -6.26 0.88 7.26
N ALA A 167 -6.32 1.95 6.47
CA ALA A 167 -7.43 2.91 6.42
C ALA A 167 -7.78 3.57 7.77
N CYS A 168 -7.02 3.28 8.83
CA CYS A 168 -7.25 3.68 10.21
C CYS A 168 -5.97 4.20 10.87
N ALA A 169 -6.14 5.08 11.87
CA ALA A 169 -5.03 5.48 12.72
C ALA A 169 -4.49 4.28 13.51
N SER A 170 -3.22 4.39 13.94
CA SER A 170 -2.52 3.34 14.69
C SER A 170 -2.79 3.36 16.19
N TRP A 171 -3.42 4.42 16.68
CA TRP A 171 -3.61 4.66 18.11
C TRP A 171 -4.34 3.50 18.82
N GLY A 172 -4.04 3.34 20.09
CA GLY A 172 -4.61 2.28 20.94
C GLY A 172 -3.86 0.95 20.88
N GLN A 173 -3.24 0.61 19.75
CA GLN A 173 -2.40 -0.58 19.61
C GLN A 173 -0.91 -0.23 19.38
N PHE A 174 -0.62 0.96 18.86
CA PHE A 174 0.74 1.43 18.54
C PHE A 174 0.87 2.92 18.90
N ASP A 175 2.08 3.37 19.20
CA ASP A 175 2.37 4.77 19.51
C ASP A 175 2.14 5.69 18.31
N ASN A 176 2.48 5.21 17.11
CA ASN A 176 2.35 5.93 15.85
C ASN A 176 2.32 4.95 14.66
N TYR A 177 2.13 5.47 13.44
CA TYR A 177 2.08 4.63 12.24
C TYR A 177 3.47 4.07 11.87
N GLU A 178 4.54 4.73 12.25
CA GLU A 178 5.91 4.28 12.05
C GLU A 178 6.15 2.99 12.83
N GLN A 179 5.83 2.97 14.12
CA GLN A 179 5.95 1.77 14.95
C GLN A 179 5.14 0.61 14.36
N ARG A 180 3.87 0.84 13.97
CA ARG A 180 3.05 -0.19 13.31
C ARG A 180 3.73 -0.73 12.05
N GLY A 181 4.28 0.15 11.21
CA GLY A 181 4.96 -0.25 10.00
C GLY A 181 6.29 -0.97 10.24
N ASP A 182 7.04 -0.57 11.24
CA ASP A 182 8.29 -1.26 11.61
C ASP A 182 8.02 -2.64 12.18
N MET A 183 7.03 -2.78 13.07
CA MET A 183 6.58 -4.09 13.58
C MET A 183 6.09 -5.01 12.46
N PHE A 184 5.34 -4.48 11.48
CA PHE A 184 4.96 -5.24 10.29
C PHE A 184 6.20 -5.80 9.57
N LYS A 185 7.20 -4.95 9.32
CA LYS A 185 8.45 -5.38 8.66
C LYS A 185 9.20 -6.44 9.46
N GLU A 186 9.22 -6.31 10.79
CA GLU A 186 9.84 -7.31 11.67
C GLU A 186 9.11 -8.65 11.62
N TYR A 187 7.77 -8.65 11.70
CA TYR A 187 6.97 -9.87 11.61
C TYR A 187 7.11 -10.56 10.26
N VAL A 188 7.10 -9.78 9.18
CA VAL A 188 7.35 -10.31 7.83
C VAL A 188 8.74 -10.92 7.70
N LYS A 189 9.77 -10.31 8.27
CA LYS A 189 11.13 -10.87 8.24
C LYS A 189 11.25 -12.18 9.04
N ALA A 190 10.44 -12.34 10.08
CA ALA A 190 10.44 -13.50 10.95
C ALA A 190 9.65 -14.71 10.39
N LEU A 191 8.86 -14.55 9.32
CA LEU A 191 8.25 -15.66 8.56
C LEU A 191 9.35 -16.55 7.96
#